data_e8aaa97302cd6bf7e3ac6858f1ecc239
#
_entry.id   e8aaa97302cd6bf7e3ac6858f1ecc239
#
_cell.length_a   1.000
_cell.length_b   1.000
_cell.length_c   1.000
_cell.angle_alpha   90.00
_cell.angle_beta   90.00
_cell.angle_gamma   90.00
#
_symmetry.space_group_name_H-M   'P 1'
#
loop_
_entity.id
_entity.type
_entity.pdbx_description
1 polymer ?
#
loop_
_entity_poly.entity_id
_entity_poly.type
_entity_poly.pdbx_seq_one_letter_code
_entity_poly.pdbx_strand_id
1 'polypeptide(L)' 'MKHVDLEKFANGAFSAQVNRAIEEVTENIQNPNTDAGATRKITVTIAFKPNAERNFVATGVQTKTRAQKKHWSIT' A
#
# COMPACT_ATOMS: atom_id res chain seq x y z
N MET A 1 13.04 22.43 0.70
CA MET A 1 11.85 21.56 0.56
C MET A 1 11.32 21.19 1.93
N LYS A 2 10.02 21.31 2.11
CA LYS A 2 9.43 20.99 3.40
C LYS A 2 9.22 19.48 3.52
N HIS A 3 9.45 18.97 4.71
CA HIS A 3 9.15 17.57 4.98
C HIS A 3 7.65 17.37 5.08
N VAL A 4 7.21 16.25 4.57
CA VAL A 4 5.83 15.82 4.70
C VAL A 4 5.75 14.80 5.84
N ASP A 5 4.83 15.00 6.77
CA ASP A 5 4.58 14.03 7.81
C ASP A 5 3.71 12.92 7.22
N LEU A 6 4.32 11.79 6.92
CA LEU A 6 3.63 10.69 6.25
C LEU A 6 2.50 10.11 7.10
N GLU A 7 2.59 10.19 8.41
CA GLU A 7 1.51 9.69 9.27
C GLU A 7 0.25 10.52 9.13
N LYS A 8 0.40 11.83 8.90
CA LYS A 8 -0.73 12.75 8.77
C LYS A 8 -1.09 13.04 7.33
N PHE A 9 -0.31 12.55 6.40
CA PHE A 9 -0.51 12.80 4.99
C PHE A 9 -1.89 12.29 4.56
N ALA A 10 -2.64 13.12 3.82
CA ALA A 10 -3.99 12.80 3.37
C ALA A 10 -4.91 12.41 4.54
N ASN A 11 -4.79 13.12 5.69
CA ASN A 11 -5.57 12.87 6.91
C ASN A 11 -5.37 11.45 7.46
N GLY A 12 -4.15 10.94 7.31
CA GLY A 12 -3.82 9.61 7.80
C GLY A 12 -4.13 8.49 6.83
N ALA A 13 -4.74 8.79 5.67
CA ALA A 13 -5.10 7.75 4.71
C ALA A 13 -3.89 7.02 4.15
N PHE A 14 -2.80 7.74 3.91
CA PHE A 14 -1.57 7.13 3.41
C PHE A 14 -1.05 6.09 4.39
N SER A 15 -0.87 6.49 5.62
CA SER A 15 -0.36 5.61 6.67
C SER A 15 -1.28 4.40 6.90
N ALA A 16 -2.58 4.63 6.96
CA ALA A 16 -3.54 3.57 7.17
C ALA A 16 -3.52 2.54 6.05
N GLN A 17 -3.47 2.99 4.80
CA GLN A 17 -3.46 2.08 3.67
C GLN A 17 -2.15 1.30 3.55
N VAL A 18 -1.03 1.97 3.79
CA VAL A 18 0.27 1.30 3.76
C VAL A 18 0.35 0.25 4.87
N ASN A 19 -0.10 0.57 6.07
CA ASN A 19 -0.10 -0.37 7.18
C ASN A 19 -0.98 -1.59 6.89
N ARG A 20 -2.14 -1.37 6.28
CA ARG A 20 -3.01 -2.46 5.88
C ARG A 20 -2.34 -3.36 4.84
N ALA A 21 -1.67 -2.76 3.86
CA ALA A 21 -0.99 -3.52 2.83
C ALA A 21 0.17 -4.34 3.40
N ILE A 22 0.92 -3.77 4.34
CA ILE A 22 2.00 -4.49 5.01
C ILE A 22 1.44 -5.67 5.80
N GLU A 23 0.32 -5.48 6.48
CA GLU A 23 -0.34 -6.54 7.22
C GLU A 23 -0.78 -7.68 6.30
N GLU A 24 -1.37 -7.36 5.15
CA GLU A 24 -1.73 -8.36 4.16
C GLU A 24 -0.52 -9.14 3.67
N VAL A 25 0.57 -8.44 3.39
CA VAL A 25 1.80 -9.08 2.92
C VAL A 25 2.37 -9.98 4.01
N THR A 26 2.37 -9.52 5.26
CA THR A 26 2.87 -10.31 6.37
C THR A 26 2.07 -11.60 6.55
N GLU A 27 0.75 -11.50 6.51
CA GLU A 27 -0.12 -12.67 6.59
C GLU A 27 0.13 -13.63 5.44
N ASN A 28 0.35 -13.09 4.25
CA ASN A 28 0.62 -13.92 3.08
C ASN A 28 1.94 -14.67 3.23
N ILE A 29 2.97 -14.02 3.74
CA ILE A 29 4.27 -14.67 3.98
C ILE A 29 4.14 -15.81 4.98
N GLN A 30 3.31 -15.62 6.00
CA GLN A 30 3.12 -16.61 7.06
C GLN A 30 2.17 -17.73 6.67
N ASN A 31 1.49 -17.60 5.54
CA ASN A 31 0.53 -18.59 5.10
C ASN A 31 1.25 -19.82 4.52
N PRO A 32 1.07 -21.02 5.10
CA PRO A 32 1.77 -22.21 4.63
C PRO A 32 1.37 -22.66 3.23
N ASN A 33 0.29 -22.13 2.69
CA ASN A 33 -0.15 -22.45 1.32
C ASN A 33 0.49 -21.52 0.28
N THR A 34 1.45 -20.71 0.67
CA THR A 34 2.19 -19.83 -0.23
C THR A 34 3.66 -20.17 -0.21
N ASP A 35 4.37 -19.76 -1.25
CA ASP A 35 5.82 -19.89 -1.29
C ASP A 35 6.44 -18.82 -0.40
N ALA A 36 7.02 -19.22 0.71
CA ALA A 36 7.58 -18.28 1.69
C ALA A 36 8.71 -17.44 1.09
N GLY A 37 9.45 -17.97 0.12
CA GLY A 37 10.57 -17.27 -0.49
C GLY A 37 10.18 -16.35 -1.64
N ALA A 38 8.92 -16.34 -2.05
CA ALA A 38 8.49 -15.51 -3.17
C ALA A 38 8.41 -14.04 -2.76
N THR A 39 8.83 -13.17 -3.66
CA THR A 39 8.78 -11.73 -3.43
C THR A 39 7.35 -11.24 -3.48
N ARG A 40 6.98 -10.40 -2.52
CA ARG A 40 5.70 -9.69 -2.54
C ARG A 40 5.99 -8.22 -2.75
N LYS A 41 5.03 -7.51 -3.36
CA LYS A 41 5.19 -6.09 -3.67
C LYS A 41 3.97 -5.30 -3.24
N ILE A 42 4.21 -4.07 -2.79
CA ILE A 42 3.16 -3.12 -2.49
C ILE A 42 3.40 -1.91 -3.39
N THR A 43 2.38 -1.55 -4.16
CA THR A 43 2.43 -0.36 -4.99
C THR A 43 1.49 0.68 -4.38
N VAL A 44 2.02 1.86 -4.13
CA VAL A 44 1.23 2.97 -3.58
C VAL A 44 1.07 4.02 -4.65
N THR A 45 -0.17 4.39 -4.93
CA THR A 45 -0.49 5.43 -5.90
C THR A 45 -1.16 6.59 -5.17
N ILE A 46 -0.60 7.77 -5.34
CA ILE A 46 -1.13 9.00 -4.73
C ILE A 46 -1.50 9.94 -5.85
N ALA A 47 -2.75 10.38 -5.86
CA ALA A 47 -3.23 11.36 -6.83
C ALA A 47 -3.19 12.75 -6.22
N PHE A 48 -2.65 13.70 -6.96
CA PHE A 48 -2.56 15.09 -6.54
C PHE A 48 -3.36 15.95 -7.51
N LYS A 49 -4.09 16.90 -6.96
CA LYS A 49 -4.81 17.86 -7.78
C LYS A 49 -4.26 19.25 -7.50
N PRO A 50 -3.68 19.92 -8.51
CA PRO A 50 -3.21 21.29 -8.32
C PRO A 50 -4.36 22.28 -8.32
N ASN A 51 -4.15 23.42 -7.70
CA ASN A 51 -5.09 24.53 -7.75
C ASN A 51 -4.48 25.69 -8.54
N ALA A 52 -5.24 26.78 -8.67
CA ALA A 52 -4.79 27.96 -9.44
C ALA A 52 -3.55 28.61 -8.87
N GLU A 53 -3.25 28.42 -7.60
CA GLU A 53 -2.06 28.96 -6.94
C GLU A 53 -0.86 28.03 -7.02
N ARG A 54 -1.00 26.92 -7.77
CA ARG A 54 0.05 25.91 -7.94
C ARG A 54 0.38 25.15 -6.66
N ASN A 55 -0.48 25.21 -5.68
CA ASN A 55 -0.44 24.28 -4.57
C ASN A 55 -1.18 23.02 -4.96
N PHE A 56 -1.05 21.98 -4.19
CA PHE A 56 -1.70 20.72 -4.51
C PHE A 56 -2.38 20.13 -3.28
N VAL A 57 -3.36 19.31 -3.55
CA VAL A 57 -4.05 18.54 -2.52
C VAL A 57 -4.03 17.08 -2.94
N ALA A 58 -3.72 16.20 -2.00
CA ALA A 58 -3.81 14.77 -2.27
C ALA A 58 -5.31 14.41 -2.35
N THR A 59 -5.73 13.91 -3.51
CA THR A 59 -7.14 13.59 -3.75
C THR A 59 -7.46 12.11 -3.59
N GLY A 60 -6.42 11.28 -3.54
CA GLY A 60 -6.64 9.86 -3.34
C GLY A 60 -5.35 9.13 -3.05
N VAL A 61 -5.44 8.12 -2.22
CA VAL A 61 -4.33 7.21 -1.92
C VAL A 61 -4.85 5.81 -2.14
N GLN A 62 -4.17 5.05 -2.98
CA GLN A 62 -4.52 3.67 -3.25
C GLN A 62 -3.30 2.80 -3.08
N THR A 63 -3.50 1.62 -2.51
CA THR A 63 -2.46 0.61 -2.44
C THR A 63 -2.88 -0.62 -3.20
N LYS A 64 -1.92 -1.20 -3.90
CA LYS A 64 -2.13 -2.45 -4.59
C LYS A 64 -1.09 -3.43 -4.08
N THR A 65 -1.55 -4.53 -3.53
CA THR A 65 -0.67 -5.54 -2.98
C THR A 65 -0.56 -6.68 -3.97
N ARG A 66 0.68 -7.03 -4.34
CA ARG A 66 0.93 -8.21 -5.14
C ARG A 66 1.45 -9.28 -4.20
N ALA A 67 0.55 -10.11 -3.74
CA ALA A 67 0.82 -11.20 -2.82
C ALA A 67 0.94 -12.51 -3.57
N GLN A 68 1.56 -13.49 -2.95
CA GLN A 68 1.66 -14.82 -3.51
C GLN A 68 0.29 -15.48 -3.50
N LYS A 69 -0.07 -16.08 -4.62
CA LYS A 69 -1.34 -16.78 -4.75
C LYS A 69 -1.33 -18.02 -3.86
N LYS A 70 -2.42 -18.24 -3.14
CA LYS A 70 -2.54 -19.42 -2.30
C LYS A 70 -2.73 -20.66 -3.15
N HIS A 71 -2.02 -21.71 -2.79
CA HIS A 71 -2.20 -23.00 -3.42
C HIS A 71 -3.25 -23.79 -2.68
N TRP A 72 -4.21 -24.30 -3.42
CA TRP A 72 -5.22 -25.19 -2.87
C TRP A 72 -4.77 -26.62 -3.04
N SER A 73 -4.96 -27.41 -2.02
CA SER A 73 -4.46 -28.78 -2.00
C SER A 73 -5.05 -29.68 -3.07
N ILE A 74 -6.16 -29.28 -3.64
CA ILE A 74 -6.86 -30.07 -4.65
C ILE A 74 -6.31 -29.86 -6.05
N THR A 75 -5.41 -28.97 -6.24
CA THR A 75 -4.85 -28.75 -7.58
C THR A 75 -3.76 -29.72 -7.90
#